data_96365bbfca32e32bd3021225cd9d811c
#
_entry.id   96365bbfca32e32bd3021225cd9d811c
#
_cell.length_a   1.000
_cell.length_b   1.000
_cell.length_c   1.000
_cell.angle_alpha   90.00
_cell.angle_beta   90.00
_cell.angle_gamma   90.00
#
_symmetry.space_group_name_H-M   'P 1'
#
loop_
_entity.id
_entity.type
_entity.pdbx_description
1 polymer ?
#
loop_
_entity_poly.entity_id
_entity_poly.type
_entity_poly.pdbx_seq_one_letter_code
_entity_poly.pdbx_strand_id
1 'polypeptide(L)'
;MYWDFIRFALRSVLFDRIHLLCNAAIIVGTLTPILVLGGVKAGVYHSLVDDLVSNPDVLRLTTLGDGGIEPDFVDEVRNWPEVAFAALKSRSIAERVDLFNPDAGRVRSVVMTPTGPNDPLLPHGVTLAETEIAVSEGLAQALNLDIGAKLQIIVKTKTRPVPLIIHLIAKHRLKPGTLQGQSILINPDTMDAVEAYTDGYALPQYGIDDGTTLSDRTQRFEGMRVYAKTFADVVALETRLNVALNVRISSNAQDIATVTRLGRDLNIAFTIISVVAAFGAVVALAFSFWSEAERNRHIFATFTLLGSSKAQLMLFPLTQAVIAALIGVTTALLTFLTIGSIVGLALKGILPPDVSVIAAAPGETITYCFAALLLSGLASSASAAQMRRVDPAEALRERV
;
A
#
# COMPACT_ATOMS: atom_id res chain seq x y z
N MET A 1 -33.25 -6.05 -42.76
CA MET A 1 -32.77 -4.70 -43.17
C MET A 1 -31.66 -4.13 -42.25
N TYR A 2 -31.84 -3.97 -40.89
CA TYR A 2 -30.70 -3.55 -40.03
C TYR A 2 -29.55 -4.57 -40.00
N TRP A 3 -29.88 -5.86 -39.97
CA TRP A 3 -28.90 -6.96 -40.02
C TRP A 3 -28.03 -6.97 -41.27
N ASP A 4 -28.62 -6.64 -42.40
CA ASP A 4 -27.92 -6.60 -43.69
C ASP A 4 -26.93 -5.45 -43.75
N PHE A 5 -27.28 -4.29 -43.14
CA PHE A 5 -26.36 -3.17 -42.98
C PHE A 5 -25.18 -3.50 -42.05
N ILE A 6 -25.40 -4.19 -40.94
CA ILE A 6 -24.33 -4.65 -40.04
C ILE A 6 -23.42 -5.65 -40.79
N ARG A 7 -23.99 -6.60 -41.55
CA ARG A 7 -23.21 -7.54 -42.37
C ARG A 7 -22.41 -6.84 -43.46
N PHE A 8 -22.99 -5.83 -44.08
CA PHE A 8 -22.28 -5.03 -45.08
C PHE A 8 -21.15 -4.20 -44.43
N ALA A 9 -21.41 -3.57 -43.28
CA ALA A 9 -20.37 -2.87 -42.53
C ALA A 9 -19.23 -3.81 -42.13
N LEU A 10 -19.54 -5.00 -41.61
CA LEU A 10 -18.53 -6.03 -41.30
C LEU A 10 -17.68 -6.44 -42.48
N ARG A 11 -18.30 -6.64 -43.66
CA ARG A 11 -17.56 -6.93 -44.91
C ARG A 11 -16.72 -5.77 -45.38
N SER A 12 -17.22 -4.55 -45.29
CA SER A 12 -16.49 -3.32 -45.66
C SER A 12 -15.26 -3.11 -44.75
N VAL A 13 -15.36 -3.39 -43.44
CA VAL A 13 -14.24 -3.34 -42.51
C VAL A 13 -13.11 -4.30 -42.95
N LEU A 14 -13.45 -5.47 -43.47
CA LEU A 14 -12.47 -6.44 -43.99
C LEU A 14 -11.81 -5.98 -45.31
N PHE A 15 -12.49 -5.12 -46.07
CA PHE A 15 -11.96 -4.55 -47.31
C PHE A 15 -11.04 -3.34 -47.07
N ASP A 16 -11.39 -2.48 -46.07
CA ASP A 16 -10.62 -1.28 -45.72
C ASP A 16 -9.73 -1.48 -44.48
N ARG A 17 -8.87 -2.51 -44.52
CA ARG A 17 -8.00 -2.95 -43.43
C ARG A 17 -7.06 -1.85 -42.94
N ILE A 18 -6.63 -0.96 -43.84
CA ILE A 18 -5.66 0.10 -43.49
C ILE A 18 -6.27 1.10 -42.53
N HIS A 19 -7.51 1.58 -42.75
CA HIS A 19 -8.17 2.51 -41.85
C HIS A 19 -8.56 1.87 -40.52
N LEU A 20 -9.01 0.61 -40.55
CA LEU A 20 -9.26 -0.14 -39.33
C LEU A 20 -7.99 -0.24 -38.48
N LEU A 21 -6.86 -0.58 -39.08
CA LEU A 21 -5.57 -0.65 -38.39
C LEU A 21 -5.11 0.73 -37.89
N CYS A 22 -5.30 1.80 -38.66
CA CYS A 22 -4.98 3.16 -38.22
C CYS A 22 -5.81 3.57 -37.01
N ASN A 23 -7.13 3.32 -37.03
CA ASN A 23 -8.00 3.62 -35.89
C ASN A 23 -7.66 2.78 -34.63
N ALA A 24 -7.39 1.48 -34.84
CA ALA A 24 -6.91 0.61 -33.75
C ALA A 24 -5.55 1.08 -33.21
N ALA A 25 -4.61 1.48 -34.10
CA ALA A 25 -3.30 2.00 -33.69
C ALA A 25 -3.38 3.30 -32.89
N ILE A 26 -4.32 4.21 -33.19
CA ILE A 26 -4.56 5.40 -32.38
C ILE A 26 -4.97 5.00 -30.97
N ILE A 27 -5.86 4.03 -30.83
CA ILE A 27 -6.34 3.54 -29.54
C ILE A 27 -5.20 2.85 -28.79
N VAL A 28 -4.44 1.98 -29.44
CA VAL A 28 -3.27 1.32 -28.82
C VAL A 28 -2.24 2.34 -28.36
N GLY A 29 -1.89 3.30 -29.23
CA GLY A 29 -0.89 4.32 -28.96
C GLY A 29 -1.24 5.27 -27.82
N THR A 30 -2.53 5.42 -27.52
CA THR A 30 -3.01 6.26 -26.40
C THR A 30 -3.33 5.45 -25.15
N LEU A 31 -3.97 4.30 -25.27
CA LEU A 31 -4.39 3.49 -24.13
C LEU A 31 -3.22 2.75 -23.49
N THR A 32 -2.26 2.23 -24.27
CA THR A 32 -1.11 1.49 -23.73
C THR A 32 -0.27 2.33 -22.76
N PRO A 33 0.17 3.57 -23.11
CA PRO A 33 0.88 4.41 -22.15
C PRO A 33 0.07 4.70 -20.88
N ILE A 34 -1.24 4.94 -21.00
CA ILE A 34 -2.12 5.18 -19.84
C ILE A 34 -2.16 3.94 -18.93
N LEU A 35 -2.32 2.75 -19.51
CA LEU A 35 -2.32 1.49 -18.75
C LEU A 35 -0.96 1.22 -18.09
N VAL A 36 0.14 1.44 -18.79
CA VAL A 36 1.50 1.24 -18.25
C VAL A 36 1.77 2.22 -17.10
N LEU A 37 1.47 3.51 -17.29
CA LEU A 37 1.66 4.51 -16.24
C LEU A 37 0.77 4.23 -15.04
N GLY A 38 -0.51 3.86 -15.27
CA GLY A 38 -1.42 3.44 -14.19
C GLY A 38 -0.90 2.21 -13.45
N GLY A 39 -0.37 1.23 -14.17
CA GLY A 39 0.23 0.03 -13.61
C GLY A 39 1.49 0.31 -12.79
N VAL A 40 2.37 1.20 -13.26
CA VAL A 40 3.56 1.65 -12.51
C VAL A 40 3.13 2.40 -11.23
N LYS A 41 2.16 3.33 -11.35
CA LYS A 41 1.60 4.02 -10.17
C LYS A 41 1.10 3.02 -9.14
N ALA A 42 0.27 2.06 -9.56
CA ALA A 42 -0.29 1.05 -8.66
C ALA A 42 0.82 0.17 -8.05
N GLY A 43 1.78 -0.30 -8.84
CA GLY A 43 2.88 -1.13 -8.38
C GLY A 43 3.76 -0.42 -7.34
N VAL A 44 4.21 0.80 -7.64
CA VAL A 44 5.03 1.60 -6.71
C VAL A 44 4.26 1.94 -5.43
N TYR A 45 2.99 2.36 -5.56
CA TYR A 45 2.18 2.70 -4.39
C TYR A 45 1.92 1.47 -3.51
N HIS A 46 1.54 0.33 -4.08
CA HIS A 46 1.34 -0.91 -3.33
C HIS A 46 2.65 -1.36 -2.66
N SER A 47 3.77 -1.34 -3.37
CA SER A 47 5.06 -1.70 -2.78
C SER A 47 5.44 -0.84 -1.57
N LEU A 48 5.27 0.50 -1.68
CA LEU A 48 5.54 1.41 -0.56
C LEU A 48 4.57 1.20 0.61
N VAL A 49 3.30 0.96 0.32
CA VAL A 49 2.29 0.71 1.36
C VAL A 49 2.51 -0.66 2.00
N ASP A 50 2.80 -1.70 1.22
CA ASP A 50 3.03 -3.05 1.73
C ASP A 50 4.27 -3.11 2.64
N ASP A 51 5.36 -2.41 2.29
CA ASP A 51 6.52 -2.25 3.16
C ASP A 51 6.16 -1.56 4.49
N LEU A 52 5.32 -0.54 4.43
CA LEU A 52 4.84 0.14 5.63
C LEU A 52 3.87 -0.74 6.45
N VAL A 53 2.96 -1.47 5.80
CA VAL A 53 1.97 -2.35 6.47
C VAL A 53 2.63 -3.59 7.06
N SER A 54 3.65 -4.13 6.41
CA SER A 54 4.35 -5.33 6.90
C SER A 54 5.13 -5.09 8.19
N ASN A 55 5.50 -3.82 8.45
CA ASN A 55 6.24 -3.43 9.65
C ASN A 55 5.31 -2.73 10.66
N PRO A 56 4.88 -3.41 11.74
CA PRO A 56 4.05 -2.80 12.78
C PRO A 56 4.66 -1.54 13.40
N ASP A 57 6.00 -1.42 13.40
CA ASP A 57 6.72 -0.27 13.95
C ASP A 57 6.38 1.05 13.23
N VAL A 58 5.87 0.99 12.02
CA VAL A 58 5.42 2.20 11.29
C VAL A 58 4.20 2.83 11.94
N LEU A 59 3.31 2.02 12.53
CA LEU A 59 2.12 2.49 13.26
C LEU A 59 2.43 2.85 14.72
N ARG A 60 3.70 2.73 15.15
CA ARG A 60 4.12 2.97 16.52
C ARG A 60 4.32 4.45 16.78
N LEU A 61 3.77 4.88 17.91
CA LEU A 61 4.05 6.16 18.56
C LEU A 61 4.68 5.89 19.92
N THR A 62 5.74 6.62 20.23
CA THR A 62 6.44 6.48 21.52
C THR A 62 6.66 7.87 22.11
N THR A 63 6.34 8.04 23.38
CA THR A 63 6.64 9.27 24.09
C THR A 63 8.15 9.40 24.31
N LEU A 64 8.66 10.61 24.13
CA LEU A 64 10.07 10.96 24.37
C LEU A 64 10.17 11.85 25.61
N GLY A 65 11.08 11.49 26.50
CA GLY A 65 11.30 12.22 27.76
C GLY A 65 10.52 11.62 28.94
N ASP A 66 10.77 12.17 30.13
CA ASP A 66 10.10 11.75 31.37
C ASP A 66 8.74 12.44 31.47
N GLY A 67 7.71 11.76 30.98
CA GLY A 67 6.34 12.27 30.99
C GLY A 67 5.60 12.04 32.30
N GLY A 68 6.16 11.24 33.22
CA GLY A 68 5.50 10.91 34.51
C GLY A 68 4.09 10.34 34.29
N ILE A 69 3.92 9.46 33.33
CA ILE A 69 2.59 8.95 32.90
C ILE A 69 2.02 8.05 33.97
N GLU A 70 0.78 8.34 34.37
CA GLU A 70 0.01 7.52 35.27
C GLU A 70 -0.57 6.29 34.53
N PRO A 71 -0.63 5.11 35.22
CA PRO A 71 -1.21 3.90 34.61
C PRO A 71 -2.64 4.08 34.10
N ASP A 72 -3.47 4.82 34.86
CA ASP A 72 -4.88 5.09 34.53
C ASP A 72 -5.02 5.81 33.16
N PHE A 73 -4.08 6.69 32.83
CA PHE A 73 -4.09 7.38 31.54
C PHE A 73 -3.86 6.43 30.37
N VAL A 74 -3.02 5.39 30.53
CA VAL A 74 -2.80 4.40 29.48
C VAL A 74 -4.06 3.56 29.24
N ASP A 75 -4.80 3.26 30.30
CA ASP A 75 -6.08 2.56 30.20
C ASP A 75 -7.15 3.43 29.49
N GLU A 76 -7.13 4.75 29.71
CA GLU A 76 -7.93 5.69 28.93
C GLU A 76 -7.55 5.66 27.45
N VAL A 77 -6.25 5.75 27.14
CA VAL A 77 -5.73 5.74 25.76
C VAL A 77 -6.06 4.44 25.03
N ARG A 78 -6.05 3.29 25.70
CA ARG A 78 -6.47 2.00 25.12
C ARG A 78 -7.91 2.01 24.62
N ASN A 79 -8.77 2.81 25.21
CA ASN A 79 -10.18 2.93 24.81
C ASN A 79 -10.40 3.94 23.66
N TRP A 80 -9.37 4.65 23.20
CA TRP A 80 -9.53 5.57 22.07
C TRP A 80 -9.78 4.80 20.77
N PRO A 81 -10.68 5.28 19.89
CA PRO A 81 -11.08 4.56 18.68
C PRO A 81 -9.92 4.36 17.70
N GLU A 82 -8.93 5.25 17.71
CA GLU A 82 -7.76 5.24 16.81
C GLU A 82 -6.67 4.27 17.29
N VAL A 83 -6.74 3.78 18.53
CA VAL A 83 -5.70 2.97 19.18
C VAL A 83 -5.94 1.48 18.95
N ALA A 84 -4.92 0.77 18.45
CA ALA A 84 -4.91 -0.67 18.36
C ALA A 84 -4.30 -1.32 19.61
N PHE A 85 -3.28 -0.69 20.19
CA PHE A 85 -2.56 -1.19 21.36
C PHE A 85 -1.87 -0.04 22.11
N ALA A 86 -1.84 -0.10 23.43
CA ALA A 86 -1.05 0.79 24.27
C ALA A 86 -0.44 0.07 25.46
N ALA A 87 0.83 0.32 25.74
CA ALA A 87 1.56 -0.19 26.87
C ALA A 87 2.42 0.91 27.50
N LEU A 88 2.59 0.82 28.82
CA LEU A 88 3.52 1.67 29.54
C LEU A 88 4.96 1.42 29.08
N LYS A 89 5.74 2.47 29.01
CA LYS A 89 7.18 2.39 28.78
C LYS A 89 7.90 2.57 30.09
N SER A 90 8.80 1.64 30.38
CA SER A 90 9.67 1.68 31.52
C SER A 90 10.66 2.85 31.44
N ARG A 91 11.31 3.16 32.56
CA ARG A 91 12.37 4.16 32.61
C ARG A 91 13.61 3.67 31.86
N SER A 92 14.24 4.57 31.11
CA SER A 92 15.40 4.27 30.26
C SER A 92 16.57 3.63 31.02
N ILE A 93 16.67 3.89 32.33
CA ILE A 93 17.71 3.32 33.20
C ILE A 93 17.56 1.80 33.39
N ALA A 94 16.34 1.29 33.33
CA ALA A 94 16.02 -0.14 33.48
C ALA A 94 15.79 -0.87 32.15
N GLU A 95 15.73 -0.14 31.04
CA GLU A 95 15.48 -0.74 29.72
C GLU A 95 16.59 -1.67 29.23
N ARG A 96 17.83 -1.47 29.69
CA ARG A 96 18.99 -2.20 29.18
C ARG A 96 19.56 -3.15 30.23
N VAL A 97 19.58 -4.44 29.91
CA VAL A 97 20.05 -5.52 30.77
C VAL A 97 20.95 -6.50 30.00
N ASP A 98 21.71 -7.27 30.75
CA ASP A 98 22.49 -8.37 30.18
C ASP A 98 21.66 -9.66 30.12
N LEU A 99 21.47 -10.20 28.93
CA LEU A 99 20.82 -11.49 28.70
C LEU A 99 21.88 -12.55 28.49
N PHE A 100 21.87 -13.56 29.32
CA PHE A 100 22.81 -14.69 29.31
C PHE A 100 22.11 -15.96 28.78
N ASN A 101 22.75 -16.62 27.83
CA ASN A 101 22.40 -17.97 27.40
C ASN A 101 23.37 -18.96 28.05
N PRO A 102 22.94 -19.75 29.07
CA PRO A 102 23.79 -20.71 29.75
C PRO A 102 24.30 -21.79 28.83
N ASP A 103 23.47 -22.28 27.90
CA ASP A 103 23.81 -23.40 27.01
C ASP A 103 24.91 -23.03 26.00
N ALA A 104 24.88 -21.79 25.51
CA ALA A 104 25.87 -21.27 24.57
C ALA A 104 27.04 -20.52 25.25
N GLY A 105 26.96 -20.24 26.57
CA GLY A 105 27.93 -19.42 27.30
C GLY A 105 28.05 -17.97 26.78
N ARG A 106 26.99 -17.43 26.21
CA ARG A 106 27.00 -16.10 25.55
C ARG A 106 26.17 -15.08 26.33
N VAL A 107 26.68 -13.86 26.38
CA VAL A 107 25.99 -12.69 26.96
C VAL A 107 25.81 -11.64 25.90
N ARG A 108 24.66 -10.97 25.91
CA ARG A 108 24.39 -9.76 25.12
C ARG A 108 23.59 -8.75 25.93
N SER A 109 23.97 -7.49 25.78
CA SER A 109 23.17 -6.41 26.30
C SER A 109 21.95 -6.19 25.41
N VAL A 110 20.75 -6.23 26.00
CA VAL A 110 19.48 -6.19 25.30
C VAL A 110 18.61 -5.05 25.84
N VAL A 111 17.73 -4.55 24.97
CA VAL A 111 16.70 -3.60 25.37
C VAL A 111 15.43 -4.38 25.68
N MET A 112 14.91 -4.20 26.89
CA MET A 112 13.63 -4.76 27.33
C MET A 112 12.50 -3.82 26.91
N THR A 113 11.44 -4.38 26.37
CA THR A 113 10.24 -3.66 26.00
C THR A 113 9.03 -4.35 26.65
N PRO A 114 8.25 -3.67 27.48
CA PRO A 114 7.07 -4.28 28.08
C PRO A 114 6.00 -4.55 27.03
N THR A 115 5.32 -5.68 27.14
CA THR A 115 4.26 -6.13 26.25
C THR A 115 2.94 -6.27 27.00
N GLY A 116 1.88 -6.60 26.28
CA GLY A 116 0.56 -6.84 26.85
C GLY A 116 -0.33 -7.65 25.90
N PRO A 117 -1.58 -7.89 26.30
CA PRO A 117 -2.53 -8.59 25.42
C PRO A 117 -2.72 -7.87 24.10
N ASN A 118 -2.72 -8.62 22.99
CA ASN A 118 -2.88 -8.12 21.61
C ASN A 118 -1.75 -7.18 21.14
N ASP A 119 -0.54 -7.33 21.65
CA ASP A 119 0.63 -6.59 21.15
C ASP A 119 0.85 -6.90 19.64
N PRO A 120 0.88 -5.90 18.75
CA PRO A 120 1.08 -6.11 17.32
C PRO A 120 2.41 -6.79 16.94
N LEU A 121 3.39 -6.75 17.84
CA LEU A 121 4.71 -7.38 17.66
C LEU A 121 4.68 -8.89 17.89
N LEU A 122 3.66 -9.40 18.57
CA LEU A 122 3.44 -10.80 18.84
C LEU A 122 2.48 -11.43 17.80
N PRO A 123 2.49 -12.76 17.66
CA PRO A 123 1.43 -13.46 16.93
C PRO A 123 0.06 -13.19 17.58
N HIS A 124 -1.01 -13.20 16.79
CA HIS A 124 -2.36 -12.96 17.29
C HIS A 124 -2.74 -13.92 18.44
N GLY A 125 -3.28 -13.34 19.51
CA GLY A 125 -3.76 -14.09 20.67
C GLY A 125 -2.66 -14.58 21.62
N VAL A 126 -1.40 -14.22 21.39
CA VAL A 126 -0.29 -14.57 22.27
C VAL A 126 -0.15 -13.53 23.37
N THR A 127 -0.07 -13.98 24.62
CA THR A 127 0.30 -13.19 25.80
C THR A 127 1.47 -13.87 26.48
N LEU A 128 2.49 -13.14 26.86
CA LEU A 128 3.66 -13.68 27.54
C LEU A 128 3.40 -13.82 29.04
N ALA A 129 3.70 -14.99 29.60
CA ALA A 129 3.74 -15.18 31.04
C ALA A 129 4.97 -14.46 31.64
N GLU A 130 5.04 -14.35 32.96
CA GLU A 130 6.14 -13.68 33.66
C GLU A 130 7.53 -14.25 33.33
N THR A 131 7.60 -15.55 33.08
CA THR A 131 8.86 -16.24 32.73
C THR A 131 9.10 -16.38 31.24
N GLU A 132 8.22 -15.85 30.38
CA GLU A 132 8.31 -15.99 28.94
C GLU A 132 8.75 -14.68 28.26
N ILE A 133 9.58 -14.80 27.24
CA ILE A 133 10.00 -13.65 26.43
C ILE A 133 9.83 -13.94 24.94
N ALA A 134 9.67 -12.88 24.18
CA ALA A 134 9.85 -12.92 22.73
C ALA A 134 11.13 -12.17 22.36
N VAL A 135 11.90 -12.76 21.45
CA VAL A 135 13.25 -12.28 21.08
C VAL A 135 13.28 -11.81 19.63
N SER A 136 14.03 -10.72 19.38
CA SER A 136 14.28 -10.25 18.00
C SER A 136 15.11 -11.27 17.23
N GLU A 137 14.93 -11.33 15.91
CA GLU A 137 15.67 -12.25 15.04
C GLU A 137 17.18 -12.04 15.15
N GLY A 138 17.65 -10.79 15.15
CA GLY A 138 19.08 -10.47 15.30
C GLY A 138 19.66 -10.93 16.63
N LEU A 139 18.88 -10.87 17.72
CA LEU A 139 19.29 -11.37 19.02
C LEU A 139 19.33 -12.91 19.03
N ALA A 140 18.35 -13.56 18.44
CA ALA A 140 18.29 -15.01 18.37
C ALA A 140 19.52 -15.58 17.63
N GLN A 141 19.91 -14.96 16.53
CA GLN A 141 21.14 -15.32 15.79
C GLN A 141 22.41 -15.03 16.62
N ALA A 142 22.50 -13.86 17.27
CA ALA A 142 23.68 -13.47 18.04
C ALA A 142 23.96 -14.38 19.25
N LEU A 143 22.90 -14.85 19.90
CA LEU A 143 22.98 -15.75 21.06
C LEU A 143 22.84 -17.24 20.70
N ASN A 144 22.60 -17.56 19.43
CA ASN A 144 22.30 -18.91 18.94
C ASN A 144 21.13 -19.55 19.72
N LEU A 145 19.97 -18.86 19.66
CA LEU A 145 18.79 -19.26 20.43
C LEU A 145 17.82 -20.06 19.58
N ASP A 146 17.35 -21.16 20.16
CA ASP A 146 16.17 -21.87 19.70
C ASP A 146 14.92 -21.50 20.53
N ILE A 147 13.73 -21.77 19.99
CA ILE A 147 12.50 -21.62 20.75
C ILE A 147 12.50 -22.63 21.88
N GLY A 148 12.21 -22.16 23.10
CA GLY A 148 12.27 -22.95 24.33
C GLY A 148 13.61 -22.85 25.06
N ALA A 149 14.60 -22.11 24.54
CA ALA A 149 15.88 -21.90 25.20
C ALA A 149 15.71 -21.22 26.56
N LYS A 150 16.42 -21.72 27.58
CA LYS A 150 16.43 -21.10 28.91
C LYS A 150 17.47 -20.00 28.97
N LEU A 151 17.06 -18.85 29.42
CA LEU A 151 17.86 -17.62 29.46
C LEU A 151 17.85 -17.04 30.88
N GLN A 152 18.80 -16.15 31.14
CA GLN A 152 18.88 -15.43 32.40
C GLN A 152 19.07 -13.94 32.12
N ILE A 153 18.21 -13.10 32.68
CA ILE A 153 18.50 -11.68 32.83
C ILE A 153 19.41 -11.50 34.04
N ILE A 154 20.51 -10.78 33.86
CA ILE A 154 21.44 -10.46 34.93
C ILE A 154 21.51 -8.94 35.05
N VAL A 155 21.00 -8.42 36.16
CA VAL A 155 21.05 -6.99 36.48
C VAL A 155 22.06 -6.75 37.56
N LYS A 156 23.05 -5.88 37.29
CA LYS A 156 24.06 -5.47 38.24
C LYS A 156 23.98 -3.98 38.47
N THR A 157 23.96 -3.55 39.73
CA THR A 157 24.05 -2.17 40.11
C THR A 157 25.33 -1.94 40.92
N LYS A 158 25.85 -0.71 40.94
CA LYS A 158 27.05 -0.38 41.73
C LYS A 158 26.78 -0.37 43.24
N THR A 159 25.53 -0.28 43.61
CA THR A 159 25.07 -0.13 45.00
C THR A 159 24.75 -1.44 45.71
N ARG A 160 24.65 -2.56 44.95
CA ARG A 160 24.24 -3.87 45.48
C ARG A 160 25.26 -4.96 45.15
N PRO A 161 25.70 -5.72 46.15
CA PRO A 161 26.68 -6.78 45.97
C PRO A 161 26.08 -8.02 45.27
N VAL A 162 24.79 -8.29 45.45
CA VAL A 162 24.12 -9.48 44.89
C VAL A 162 23.37 -9.06 43.59
N PRO A 163 23.69 -9.64 42.44
CA PRO A 163 22.97 -9.33 41.21
C PRO A 163 21.56 -9.92 41.21
N LEU A 164 20.60 -9.23 40.60
CA LEU A 164 19.31 -9.82 40.30
C LEU A 164 19.44 -10.78 39.14
N ILE A 165 18.98 -12.02 39.33
CA ILE A 165 18.96 -13.04 38.26
C ILE A 165 17.52 -13.50 38.06
N ILE A 166 16.98 -13.30 36.86
CA ILE A 166 15.64 -13.75 36.49
C ILE A 166 15.75 -14.80 35.41
N HIS A 167 15.16 -15.98 35.65
CA HIS A 167 15.15 -17.07 34.67
C HIS A 167 13.98 -16.94 33.73
N LEU A 168 14.25 -17.02 32.43
CA LEU A 168 13.31 -16.79 31.36
C LEU A 168 13.39 -17.88 30.30
N ILE A 169 12.32 -17.99 29.51
CA ILE A 169 12.23 -18.94 28.38
C ILE A 169 11.93 -18.16 27.11
N ALA A 170 12.75 -18.32 26.09
CA ALA A 170 12.50 -17.76 24.78
C ALA A 170 11.33 -18.51 24.09
N LYS A 171 10.12 -17.98 24.17
CA LYS A 171 8.90 -18.64 23.69
C LYS A 171 8.56 -18.30 22.26
N HIS A 172 8.79 -17.06 21.86
CA HIS A 172 8.41 -16.55 20.55
C HIS A 172 9.54 -15.75 19.90
N ARG A 173 9.53 -15.69 18.58
CA ARG A 173 10.33 -14.75 17.79
C ARG A 173 9.44 -13.57 17.37
N LEU A 174 10.01 -12.38 17.41
CA LEU A 174 9.36 -11.19 16.90
C LEU A 174 9.30 -11.25 15.37
N LYS A 175 8.32 -10.57 14.79
CA LYS A 175 8.24 -10.41 13.34
C LYS A 175 9.51 -9.75 12.80
N PRO A 176 10.02 -10.17 11.64
CA PRO A 176 11.16 -9.53 11.01
C PRO A 176 10.93 -8.03 10.81
N GLY A 177 11.98 -7.23 11.02
CA GLY A 177 11.91 -5.76 10.85
C GLY A 177 11.33 -5.00 12.04
N THR A 178 10.80 -5.70 13.07
CA THR A 178 10.27 -5.05 14.28
C THR A 178 11.34 -4.93 15.36
N LEU A 179 11.29 -3.83 16.14
CA LEU A 179 12.26 -3.54 17.22
C LEU A 179 13.70 -3.76 16.77
N GLN A 180 14.23 -2.77 16.06
CA GLN A 180 15.60 -2.83 15.54
C GLN A 180 16.63 -3.14 16.64
N GLY A 181 17.59 -4.05 16.34
CA GLY A 181 18.69 -4.37 17.24
C GLY A 181 18.45 -5.56 18.15
N GLN A 182 19.13 -5.56 19.29
CA GLN A 182 19.08 -6.61 20.31
C GLN A 182 17.98 -6.29 21.33
N SER A 183 16.72 -6.65 21.01
CA SER A 183 15.57 -6.33 21.83
C SER A 183 14.77 -7.56 22.21
N ILE A 184 14.13 -7.51 23.37
CA ILE A 184 13.21 -8.53 23.87
C ILE A 184 11.88 -7.89 24.26
N LEU A 185 10.77 -8.60 24.05
CA LEU A 185 9.51 -8.32 24.68
C LEU A 185 9.39 -9.13 25.97
N ILE A 186 8.93 -8.49 27.01
CA ILE A 186 8.86 -9.06 28.34
C ILE A 186 7.55 -8.69 29.04
N ASN A 187 7.09 -9.53 29.95
CA ASN A 187 5.94 -9.24 30.78
C ASN A 187 6.18 -7.95 31.63
N PRO A 188 5.21 -7.06 31.79
CA PRO A 188 5.32 -5.84 32.58
C PRO A 188 5.76 -6.09 34.03
N ASP A 189 5.28 -7.16 34.67
CA ASP A 189 5.61 -7.47 36.07
C ASP A 189 7.11 -7.82 36.23
N THR A 190 7.67 -8.55 35.26
CA THR A 190 9.12 -8.85 35.25
C THR A 190 9.94 -7.59 35.00
N MET A 191 9.45 -6.68 34.14
CA MET A 191 10.07 -5.39 33.92
C MET A 191 10.06 -4.55 35.19
N ASP A 192 8.93 -4.52 35.91
CA ASP A 192 8.76 -3.80 37.19
C ASP A 192 9.71 -4.34 38.25
N ALA A 193 9.94 -5.65 38.32
CA ALA A 193 10.91 -6.24 39.24
C ALA A 193 12.35 -5.76 38.93
N VAL A 194 12.73 -5.60 37.67
CA VAL A 194 14.05 -5.06 37.30
C VAL A 194 14.19 -3.60 37.70
N GLU A 195 13.13 -2.78 37.54
CA GLU A 195 13.11 -1.40 37.99
C GLU A 195 13.19 -1.29 39.48
N ALA A 196 12.38 -2.07 40.21
CA ALA A 196 12.37 -2.08 41.66
C ALA A 196 13.76 -2.45 42.24
N TYR A 197 14.43 -3.44 41.63
CA TYR A 197 15.80 -3.78 42.01
C TYR A 197 16.77 -2.62 41.78
N THR A 198 16.67 -1.97 40.63
CA THR A 198 17.53 -0.82 40.27
C THR A 198 17.33 0.37 41.22
N ASP A 199 16.10 0.59 41.67
CA ASP A 199 15.72 1.62 42.61
C ASP A 199 16.07 1.29 44.10
N GLY A 200 16.52 0.08 44.39
CA GLY A 200 16.97 -0.28 45.72
C GLY A 200 15.89 -0.94 46.60
N TYR A 201 14.79 -1.44 46.02
CA TYR A 201 13.75 -2.16 46.75
C TYR A 201 14.11 -3.63 46.98
N ALA A 202 13.61 -4.20 48.06
CA ALA A 202 13.75 -5.62 48.34
C ALA A 202 12.84 -6.45 47.44
N LEU A 203 13.35 -7.61 46.95
CA LEU A 203 12.64 -8.56 46.11
C LEU A 203 12.84 -9.96 46.65
N PRO A 204 12.17 -10.35 47.74
CA PRO A 204 12.36 -11.65 48.36
C PRO A 204 12.09 -12.84 47.44
N GLN A 205 11.15 -12.67 46.48
CA GLN A 205 10.84 -13.69 45.45
C GLN A 205 12.04 -14.04 44.54
N TYR A 206 13.05 -13.16 44.48
CA TYR A 206 14.29 -13.38 43.75
C TYR A 206 15.51 -13.53 44.67
N GLY A 207 15.30 -13.72 45.96
CA GLY A 207 16.37 -13.87 46.96
C GLY A 207 17.12 -12.57 47.29
N ILE A 208 16.49 -11.42 47.06
CA ILE A 208 17.04 -10.09 47.38
C ILE A 208 16.27 -9.53 48.56
N ASP A 209 16.78 -9.75 49.75
CA ASP A 209 16.13 -9.31 51.02
C ASP A 209 16.53 -7.89 51.42
N ASP A 210 17.66 -7.39 50.94
CA ASP A 210 18.17 -6.06 51.22
C ASP A 210 17.42 -4.98 50.43
N GLY A 211 16.99 -3.91 51.09
CA GLY A 211 16.38 -2.74 50.46
C GLY A 211 15.09 -2.26 51.14
N THR A 212 14.48 -1.23 50.55
CA THR A 212 13.21 -0.69 51.01
C THR A 212 12.05 -1.64 50.62
N THR A 213 11.00 -1.67 51.44
CA THR A 213 9.81 -2.51 51.10
C THR A 213 9.07 -2.00 49.90
N LEU A 214 8.59 -2.94 49.05
CA LEU A 214 7.85 -2.63 47.81
C LEU A 214 6.56 -1.84 48.06
N SER A 215 5.95 -1.95 49.25
CA SER A 215 4.74 -1.19 49.63
C SER A 215 4.91 0.32 49.55
N ASP A 216 6.14 0.81 49.71
CA ASP A 216 6.46 2.23 49.75
C ASP A 216 6.83 2.80 48.37
N ARG A 217 6.73 1.97 47.33
CA ARG A 217 7.11 2.34 45.99
C ARG A 217 5.96 3.00 45.22
N THR A 218 6.22 4.21 44.72
CA THR A 218 5.36 4.84 43.72
C THR A 218 5.88 4.49 42.35
N GLN A 219 5.10 3.72 41.59
CA GLN A 219 5.44 3.39 40.22
C GLN A 219 5.41 4.65 39.35
N ARG A 220 6.49 4.92 38.65
CA ARG A 220 6.60 6.02 37.66
C ARG A 220 7.04 5.47 36.32
N PHE A 221 6.35 5.86 35.30
CA PHE A 221 6.64 5.46 33.91
C PHE A 221 7.11 6.67 33.12
N GLU A 222 8.20 6.54 32.37
CA GLU A 222 8.72 7.61 31.52
C GLU A 222 7.78 7.91 30.36
N GLY A 223 7.03 6.92 29.91
CA GLY A 223 6.21 7.11 28.73
C GLY A 223 5.25 5.95 28.44
N MET A 224 4.81 5.95 27.21
CA MET A 224 3.99 4.87 26.65
C MET A 224 4.41 4.54 25.23
N ARG A 225 4.11 3.32 24.82
CA ARG A 225 4.20 2.82 23.45
C ARG A 225 2.79 2.57 22.95
N VAL A 226 2.38 3.28 21.92
CA VAL A 226 1.03 3.22 21.35
C VAL A 226 1.12 2.78 19.88
N TYR A 227 0.18 1.97 19.43
CA TYR A 227 0.03 1.60 18.04
C TYR A 227 -1.31 2.09 17.52
N ALA A 228 -1.28 2.79 16.40
CA ALA A 228 -2.49 3.21 15.70
C ALA A 228 -3.11 2.02 14.94
N LYS A 229 -4.42 2.10 14.65
CA LYS A 229 -5.11 1.08 13.83
C LYS A 229 -4.76 1.20 12.35
N THR A 230 -4.68 2.42 11.86
CA THR A 230 -4.41 2.73 10.46
C THR A 230 -3.38 3.84 10.32
N PHE A 231 -2.81 4.00 9.12
CA PHE A 231 -1.88 5.10 8.84
C PHE A 231 -2.51 6.49 9.03
N ALA A 232 -3.78 6.64 8.71
CA ALA A 232 -4.49 7.90 8.89
C ALA A 232 -4.60 8.28 10.38
N ASP A 233 -4.73 7.27 11.24
CA ASP A 233 -4.86 7.46 12.68
C ASP A 233 -3.54 7.89 13.34
N VAL A 234 -2.37 7.56 12.75
CA VAL A 234 -1.05 7.94 13.33
C VAL A 234 -0.94 9.45 13.50
N VAL A 235 -1.30 10.23 12.48
CA VAL A 235 -1.21 11.70 12.52
C VAL A 235 -2.20 12.30 13.53
N ALA A 236 -3.43 11.77 13.55
CA ALA A 236 -4.46 12.22 14.48
C ALA A 236 -4.06 11.90 15.94
N LEU A 237 -3.56 10.69 16.16
CA LEU A 237 -3.15 10.20 17.47
C LEU A 237 -1.91 10.94 17.98
N GLU A 238 -0.91 11.23 17.11
CA GLU A 238 0.24 12.05 17.48
C GLU A 238 -0.19 13.43 17.98
N THR A 239 -1.08 14.09 17.26
CA THR A 239 -1.59 15.42 17.65
C THR A 239 -2.33 15.34 18.99
N ARG A 240 -3.18 14.34 19.16
CA ARG A 240 -3.98 14.16 20.39
C ARG A 240 -3.12 13.85 21.60
N LEU A 241 -2.13 12.97 21.46
CA LEU A 241 -1.19 12.62 22.53
C LEU A 241 -0.27 13.81 22.89
N ASN A 242 0.22 14.56 21.89
CA ASN A 242 1.03 15.76 22.14
C ASN A 242 0.27 16.78 23.00
N VAL A 243 -1.03 17.00 22.71
CA VAL A 243 -1.87 17.93 23.48
C VAL A 243 -2.16 17.38 24.88
N ALA A 244 -2.45 16.09 25.01
CA ALA A 244 -2.81 15.48 26.29
C ALA A 244 -1.64 15.39 27.26
N LEU A 245 -0.45 15.06 26.78
CA LEU A 245 0.72 14.81 27.62
C LEU A 245 1.70 15.99 27.68
N ASN A 246 1.60 16.94 26.74
CA ASN A 246 2.57 18.03 26.59
C ASN A 246 4.04 17.52 26.49
N VAL A 247 4.24 16.33 25.93
CA VAL A 247 5.56 15.72 25.71
C VAL A 247 5.74 15.47 24.20
N ARG A 248 7.00 15.38 23.79
CA ARG A 248 7.32 15.09 22.41
C ARG A 248 7.03 13.62 22.09
N ILE A 249 6.32 13.37 20.98
CA ILE A 249 6.03 12.04 20.49
C ILE A 249 6.99 11.72 19.33
N SER A 250 7.60 10.54 19.36
CA SER A 250 8.31 9.97 18.21
C SER A 250 7.34 9.10 17.44
N SER A 251 7.13 9.40 16.19
CA SER A 251 6.26 8.65 15.29
C SER A 251 6.83 8.65 13.87
N ASN A 252 6.31 7.80 13.01
CA ASN A 252 6.60 7.81 11.57
C ASN A 252 5.59 8.65 10.77
N ALA A 253 4.88 9.58 11.44
CA ALA A 253 3.84 10.41 10.81
C ALA A 253 4.38 11.21 9.61
N GLN A 254 5.61 11.68 9.67
CA GLN A 254 6.25 12.40 8.55
C GLN A 254 6.47 11.51 7.32
N ASP A 255 6.95 10.29 7.52
CA ASP A 255 7.17 9.33 6.43
C ASP A 255 5.85 8.91 5.81
N ILE A 256 4.85 8.61 6.65
CA ILE A 256 3.47 8.30 6.22
C ILE A 256 2.89 9.48 5.42
N ALA A 257 3.02 10.72 5.93
CA ALA A 257 2.53 11.90 5.26
C ALA A 257 3.23 12.12 3.90
N THR A 258 4.53 11.84 3.82
CA THR A 258 5.31 11.95 2.59
C THR A 258 4.84 10.93 1.54
N VAL A 259 4.67 9.66 1.91
CA VAL A 259 4.17 8.62 1.01
C VAL A 259 2.74 8.93 0.55
N THR A 260 1.88 9.38 1.46
CA THR A 260 0.50 9.76 1.13
C THR A 260 0.45 10.96 0.18
N ARG A 261 1.30 11.98 0.38
CA ARG A 261 1.43 13.13 -0.53
C ARG A 261 1.93 12.69 -1.90
N LEU A 262 2.98 11.88 -1.95
CA LEU A 262 3.53 11.35 -3.20
C LEU A 262 2.44 10.59 -3.99
N GLY A 263 1.68 9.72 -3.33
CA GLY A 263 0.57 9.01 -3.96
C GLY A 263 -0.49 9.95 -4.53
N ARG A 264 -0.84 11.03 -3.83
CA ARG A 264 -1.78 12.05 -4.31
C ARG A 264 -1.23 12.82 -5.50
N ASP A 265 0.01 13.28 -5.42
CA ASP A 265 0.65 14.08 -6.47
C ASP A 265 0.82 13.27 -7.75
N LEU A 266 1.22 12.00 -7.64
CA LEU A 266 1.23 11.05 -8.74
C LEU A 266 -0.17 10.87 -9.33
N ASN A 267 -1.20 10.72 -8.52
CA ASN A 267 -2.57 10.58 -9.00
C ASN A 267 -3.06 11.80 -9.79
N ILE A 268 -2.74 13.00 -9.33
CA ILE A 268 -3.05 14.26 -10.04
C ILE A 268 -2.30 14.30 -11.39
N ALA A 269 -0.99 14.03 -11.38
CA ALA A 269 -0.18 14.03 -12.59
C ALA A 269 -0.71 13.01 -13.64
N PHE A 270 -1.00 11.78 -13.21
CA PHE A 270 -1.56 10.75 -14.10
C PHE A 270 -2.94 11.11 -14.61
N THR A 271 -3.78 11.73 -13.79
CA THR A 271 -5.10 12.19 -14.23
C THR A 271 -4.98 13.23 -15.32
N ILE A 272 -4.09 14.22 -15.17
CA ILE A 272 -3.84 15.25 -16.17
C ILE A 272 -3.33 14.61 -17.48
N ILE A 273 -2.32 13.74 -17.39
CA ILE A 273 -1.77 13.06 -18.57
C ILE A 273 -2.85 12.23 -19.29
N SER A 274 -3.66 11.49 -18.52
CA SER A 274 -4.74 10.66 -19.08
C SER A 274 -5.83 11.51 -19.77
N VAL A 275 -6.20 12.65 -19.20
CA VAL A 275 -7.19 13.57 -19.81
C VAL A 275 -6.65 14.17 -21.09
N VAL A 276 -5.40 14.62 -21.11
CA VAL A 276 -4.77 15.18 -22.32
C VAL A 276 -4.64 14.12 -23.42
N ALA A 277 -4.20 12.92 -23.07
CA ALA A 277 -4.09 11.80 -24.01
C ALA A 277 -5.45 11.37 -24.55
N ALA A 278 -6.47 11.27 -23.69
CA ALA A 278 -7.85 10.96 -24.11
C ALA A 278 -8.41 12.02 -25.06
N PHE A 279 -8.19 13.31 -24.76
CA PHE A 279 -8.59 14.39 -25.64
C PHE A 279 -7.92 14.30 -27.02
N GLY A 280 -6.60 14.08 -27.05
CA GLY A 280 -5.85 13.85 -28.28
C GLY A 280 -6.38 12.66 -29.08
N ALA A 281 -6.69 11.54 -28.39
CA ALA A 281 -7.28 10.36 -29.03
C ALA A 281 -8.66 10.65 -29.64
N VAL A 282 -9.53 11.35 -28.94
CA VAL A 282 -10.86 11.73 -29.44
C VAL A 282 -10.74 12.60 -30.70
N VAL A 283 -9.86 13.59 -30.69
CA VAL A 283 -9.61 14.45 -31.86
C VAL A 283 -9.06 13.63 -33.02
N ALA A 284 -8.06 12.80 -32.80
CA ALA A 284 -7.47 11.96 -33.84
C ALA A 284 -8.48 10.97 -34.44
N LEU A 285 -9.29 10.31 -33.61
CA LEU A 285 -10.34 9.40 -34.05
C LEU A 285 -11.46 10.15 -34.82
N ALA A 286 -11.87 11.33 -34.33
CA ALA A 286 -12.88 12.14 -35.00
C ALA A 286 -12.44 12.53 -36.39
N PHE A 287 -11.19 12.99 -36.58
CA PHE A 287 -10.63 13.31 -37.88
C PHE A 287 -10.46 12.06 -38.75
N SER A 288 -10.06 10.93 -38.20
CA SER A 288 -9.93 9.68 -38.92
C SER A 288 -11.29 9.21 -39.48
N PHE A 289 -12.32 9.18 -38.63
CA PHE A 289 -13.68 8.83 -39.05
C PHE A 289 -14.29 9.85 -40.00
N TRP A 290 -13.96 11.13 -39.86
CA TRP A 290 -14.39 12.16 -40.82
C TRP A 290 -13.76 11.93 -42.19
N SER A 291 -12.46 11.74 -42.25
CA SER A 291 -11.75 11.45 -43.51
C SER A 291 -12.30 10.22 -44.23
N GLU A 292 -12.63 9.17 -43.45
CA GLU A 292 -13.25 7.97 -43.97
C GLU A 292 -14.66 8.21 -44.52
N ALA A 293 -15.45 9.01 -43.80
CA ALA A 293 -16.79 9.42 -44.19
C ALA A 293 -16.78 10.20 -45.51
N GLU A 294 -15.87 11.15 -45.64
CA GLU A 294 -15.72 11.97 -46.85
C GLU A 294 -15.33 11.13 -48.06
N ARG A 295 -14.41 10.19 -47.90
CA ARG A 295 -13.99 9.29 -48.94
C ARG A 295 -15.11 8.36 -49.40
N ASN A 296 -15.97 7.92 -48.52
CA ASN A 296 -17.06 7.00 -48.79
C ASN A 296 -18.39 7.73 -49.10
N ARG A 297 -18.39 9.08 -49.26
CA ARG A 297 -19.62 9.89 -49.48
C ARG A 297 -20.47 9.43 -50.65
N HIS A 298 -19.86 8.95 -51.78
CA HIS A 298 -20.57 8.44 -52.93
C HIS A 298 -21.36 7.16 -52.63
N ILE A 299 -20.79 6.26 -51.84
CA ILE A 299 -21.45 5.02 -51.43
C ILE A 299 -22.69 5.37 -50.59
N PHE A 300 -22.57 6.33 -49.67
CA PHE A 300 -23.68 6.78 -48.83
C PHE A 300 -24.76 7.51 -49.63
N ALA A 301 -24.38 8.34 -50.61
CA ALA A 301 -25.31 8.98 -51.54
C ALA A 301 -26.14 7.93 -52.31
N THR A 302 -25.50 6.90 -52.84
CA THR A 302 -26.18 5.79 -53.55
C THR A 302 -27.17 5.05 -52.64
N PHE A 303 -26.79 4.73 -51.39
CA PHE A 303 -27.73 4.11 -50.43
C PHE A 303 -28.91 5.00 -50.05
N THR A 304 -28.68 6.32 -50.00
CA THR A 304 -29.78 7.30 -49.76
C THR A 304 -30.77 7.28 -50.90
N LEU A 305 -30.32 7.22 -52.18
CA LEU A 305 -31.18 7.10 -53.35
C LEU A 305 -31.94 5.77 -53.41
N LEU A 306 -31.38 4.71 -52.85
CA LEU A 306 -32.04 3.40 -52.68
C LEU A 306 -33.04 3.34 -51.52
N GLY A 307 -33.30 4.48 -50.86
CA GLY A 307 -34.32 4.62 -49.81
C GLY A 307 -33.85 4.25 -48.42
N SER A 308 -32.54 4.15 -48.16
CA SER A 308 -32.00 3.91 -46.81
C SER A 308 -32.22 5.10 -45.89
N SER A 309 -32.70 4.88 -44.66
CA SER A 309 -32.90 5.95 -43.68
C SER A 309 -31.57 6.49 -43.15
N LYS A 310 -31.53 7.76 -42.76
CA LYS A 310 -30.36 8.41 -42.17
C LYS A 310 -29.83 7.66 -40.94
N ALA A 311 -30.73 7.03 -40.17
CA ALA A 311 -30.35 6.22 -39.01
C ALA A 311 -29.62 4.92 -39.36
N GLN A 312 -29.97 4.31 -40.52
CA GLN A 312 -29.28 3.12 -41.00
C GLN A 312 -27.88 3.43 -41.54
N LEU A 313 -27.69 4.61 -42.14
CA LEU A 313 -26.36 5.06 -42.59
C LEU A 313 -25.42 5.32 -41.40
N MET A 314 -25.92 5.76 -40.24
CA MET A 314 -25.12 5.95 -39.04
C MET A 314 -24.60 4.66 -38.44
N LEU A 315 -25.25 3.52 -38.65
CA LEU A 315 -24.80 2.24 -38.16
C LEU A 315 -23.45 1.82 -38.74
N PHE A 316 -23.13 2.29 -39.94
CA PHE A 316 -21.89 1.91 -40.65
C PHE A 316 -20.63 2.44 -39.90
N PRO A 317 -20.42 3.75 -39.69
CA PRO A 317 -19.27 4.25 -38.94
C PRO A 317 -19.28 3.79 -37.46
N LEU A 318 -20.46 3.61 -36.85
CA LEU A 318 -20.54 3.11 -35.49
C LEU A 318 -20.03 1.66 -35.35
N THR A 319 -20.40 0.77 -36.29
CA THR A 319 -19.90 -0.62 -36.24
C THR A 319 -18.40 -0.67 -36.49
N GLN A 320 -17.85 0.14 -37.38
CA GLN A 320 -16.41 0.25 -37.62
C GLN A 320 -15.69 0.74 -36.35
N ALA A 321 -16.22 1.79 -35.68
CA ALA A 321 -15.64 2.31 -34.48
C ALA A 321 -15.61 1.26 -33.35
N VAL A 322 -16.68 0.50 -33.18
CA VAL A 322 -16.75 -0.58 -32.17
C VAL A 322 -15.71 -1.67 -32.47
N ILE A 323 -15.58 -2.09 -33.71
CA ILE A 323 -14.60 -3.12 -34.09
C ILE A 323 -13.18 -2.61 -33.89
N ALA A 324 -12.87 -1.39 -34.36
CA ALA A 324 -11.57 -0.77 -34.16
C ALA A 324 -11.22 -0.62 -32.69
N ALA A 325 -12.20 -0.23 -31.89
CA ALA A 325 -12.02 -0.09 -30.44
C ALA A 325 -11.79 -1.43 -29.75
N LEU A 326 -12.53 -2.47 -30.11
CA LEU A 326 -12.31 -3.81 -29.54
C LEU A 326 -10.91 -4.35 -29.90
N ILE A 327 -10.49 -4.21 -31.14
CA ILE A 327 -9.13 -4.62 -31.56
C ILE A 327 -8.08 -3.77 -30.86
N GLY A 328 -8.26 -2.45 -30.81
CA GLY A 328 -7.33 -1.52 -30.15
C GLY A 328 -7.19 -1.80 -28.67
N VAL A 329 -8.30 -1.95 -27.94
CA VAL A 329 -8.31 -2.26 -26.51
C VAL A 329 -7.67 -3.62 -26.23
N THR A 330 -8.02 -4.65 -27.02
CA THR A 330 -7.44 -6.00 -26.83
C THR A 330 -5.93 -5.98 -27.07
N THR A 331 -5.48 -5.32 -28.13
CA THR A 331 -4.05 -5.18 -28.42
C THR A 331 -3.33 -4.36 -27.36
N ALA A 332 -3.93 -3.27 -26.87
CA ALA A 332 -3.36 -2.46 -25.79
C ALA A 332 -3.20 -3.26 -24.49
N LEU A 333 -4.20 -4.08 -24.14
CA LEU A 333 -4.12 -4.97 -22.99
C LEU A 333 -3.01 -6.03 -23.13
N LEU A 334 -2.90 -6.66 -24.29
CA LEU A 334 -1.84 -7.63 -24.56
C LEU A 334 -0.45 -6.97 -24.49
N THR A 335 -0.32 -5.75 -25.02
CA THR A 335 0.93 -4.97 -24.97
C THR A 335 1.25 -4.59 -23.51
N PHE A 336 0.26 -4.18 -22.73
CA PHE A 336 0.43 -3.88 -21.30
C PHE A 336 0.92 -5.10 -20.52
N LEU A 337 0.32 -6.27 -20.72
CA LEU A 337 0.72 -7.52 -20.07
C LEU A 337 2.14 -7.95 -20.46
N THR A 338 2.49 -7.80 -21.74
CA THR A 338 3.86 -8.11 -22.24
C THR A 338 4.90 -7.17 -21.64
N ILE A 339 4.63 -5.86 -21.61
CA ILE A 339 5.53 -4.89 -20.96
C ILE A 339 5.68 -5.21 -19.47
N GLY A 340 4.59 -5.51 -18.76
CA GLY A 340 4.61 -5.90 -17.36
C GLY A 340 5.49 -7.13 -17.12
N SER A 341 5.36 -8.14 -17.96
CA SER A 341 6.17 -9.36 -17.88
C SER A 341 7.65 -9.11 -18.16
N ILE A 342 7.98 -8.29 -19.16
CA ILE A 342 9.37 -7.93 -19.51
C ILE A 342 10.02 -7.15 -18.36
N VAL A 343 9.33 -6.15 -17.81
CA VAL A 343 9.83 -5.34 -16.69
C VAL A 343 10.02 -6.21 -15.45
N GLY A 344 9.08 -7.10 -15.15
CA GLY A 344 9.19 -8.04 -14.03
C GLY A 344 10.39 -9.00 -14.19
N LEU A 345 10.67 -9.46 -15.40
CA LEU A 345 11.84 -10.30 -15.68
C LEU A 345 13.16 -9.52 -15.59
N ALA A 346 13.20 -8.30 -16.12
CA ALA A 346 14.39 -7.46 -16.12
C ALA A 346 14.81 -7.03 -14.71
N LEU A 347 13.87 -6.88 -13.80
CA LEU A 347 14.10 -6.45 -12.42
C LEU A 347 14.24 -7.62 -11.43
N LYS A 348 14.09 -8.87 -11.89
CA LYS A 348 14.41 -10.06 -11.08
C LYS A 348 15.87 -10.02 -10.65
N GLY A 349 16.08 -9.95 -9.34
CA GLY A 349 17.43 -9.88 -8.74
C GLY A 349 17.85 -8.49 -8.26
N ILE A 350 17.09 -7.44 -8.61
CA ILE A 350 17.27 -6.08 -8.07
C ILE A 350 16.23 -5.78 -7.00
N LEU A 351 15.01 -6.27 -7.18
CA LEU A 351 13.88 -6.09 -6.27
C LEU A 351 13.55 -7.38 -5.52
N PRO A 352 13.01 -7.30 -4.30
CA PRO A 352 12.46 -8.46 -3.60
C PRO A 352 11.42 -9.19 -4.47
N PRO A 353 11.28 -10.53 -4.32
CA PRO A 353 10.41 -11.33 -5.18
C PRO A 353 8.92 -10.95 -5.09
N ASP A 354 8.53 -10.29 -4.02
CA ASP A 354 7.14 -9.90 -3.74
C ASP A 354 6.77 -8.51 -4.30
N VAL A 355 7.76 -7.77 -4.86
CA VAL A 355 7.54 -6.42 -5.39
C VAL A 355 7.23 -6.45 -6.89
N SER A 356 6.02 -6.09 -7.27
CA SER A 356 5.64 -5.88 -8.66
C SER A 356 5.68 -4.39 -9.03
N VAL A 357 6.61 -3.99 -9.90
CA VAL A 357 6.74 -2.58 -10.37
C VAL A 357 5.55 -2.15 -11.19
N ILE A 358 4.94 -3.07 -11.93
CA ILE A 358 3.73 -2.83 -12.72
C ILE A 358 2.64 -3.77 -12.20
N ALA A 359 1.70 -3.22 -11.44
CA ALA A 359 0.54 -3.94 -10.93
C ALA A 359 -0.70 -3.62 -11.77
N ALA A 360 -1.42 -4.66 -12.18
CA ALA A 360 -2.73 -4.46 -12.78
C ALA A 360 -3.75 -4.15 -11.67
N ALA A 361 -4.20 -2.91 -11.60
CA ALA A 361 -5.36 -2.53 -10.79
C ALA A 361 -6.64 -2.83 -11.60
N PRO A 362 -7.36 -3.95 -11.34
CA PRO A 362 -8.42 -4.41 -12.25
C PRO A 362 -9.53 -3.37 -12.40
N GLY A 363 -9.89 -2.64 -11.36
CA GLY A 363 -10.91 -1.59 -11.41
C GLY A 363 -10.52 -0.40 -12.30
N GLU A 364 -9.27 0.09 -12.18
CA GLU A 364 -8.76 1.19 -13.02
C GLU A 364 -8.62 0.72 -14.48
N THR A 365 -8.09 -0.47 -14.71
CA THR A 365 -7.93 -1.06 -16.05
C THR A 365 -9.26 -1.19 -16.78
N ILE A 366 -10.30 -1.72 -16.12
CA ILE A 366 -11.65 -1.84 -16.69
C ILE A 366 -12.22 -0.45 -17.01
N THR A 367 -12.01 0.53 -16.13
CA THR A 367 -12.48 1.90 -16.32
C THR A 367 -11.84 2.55 -17.56
N TYR A 368 -10.52 2.40 -17.74
CA TYR A 368 -9.84 2.94 -18.92
C TYR A 368 -10.25 2.25 -20.22
N CYS A 369 -10.42 0.92 -20.21
CA CYS A 369 -10.92 0.18 -21.38
C CYS A 369 -12.35 0.60 -21.74
N PHE A 370 -13.23 0.74 -20.78
CA PHE A 370 -14.60 1.20 -20.99
C PHE A 370 -14.65 2.65 -21.48
N ALA A 371 -13.83 3.53 -20.93
CA ALA A 371 -13.70 4.92 -21.38
C ALA A 371 -13.21 4.98 -22.84
N ALA A 372 -12.24 4.16 -23.24
CA ALA A 372 -11.76 4.10 -24.62
C ALA A 372 -12.86 3.66 -25.60
N LEU A 373 -13.68 2.67 -25.23
CA LEU A 373 -14.84 2.24 -26.01
C LEU A 373 -15.88 3.36 -26.17
N LEU A 374 -16.21 4.04 -25.09
CA LEU A 374 -17.16 5.16 -25.10
C LEU A 374 -16.64 6.33 -25.95
N LEU A 375 -15.39 6.73 -25.77
CA LEU A 375 -14.78 7.83 -26.50
C LEU A 375 -14.70 7.54 -28.00
N SER A 376 -14.39 6.31 -28.39
CA SER A 376 -14.42 5.86 -29.79
C SER A 376 -15.84 5.95 -30.39
N GLY A 377 -16.86 5.53 -29.63
CA GLY A 377 -18.27 5.66 -30.02
C GLY A 377 -18.71 7.11 -30.18
N LEU A 378 -18.29 8.00 -29.26
CA LEU A 378 -18.58 9.43 -29.35
C LEU A 378 -17.89 10.09 -30.56
N ALA A 379 -16.62 9.79 -30.80
CA ALA A 379 -15.88 10.29 -31.97
C ALA A 379 -16.57 9.87 -33.28
N SER A 380 -16.99 8.60 -33.39
CA SER A 380 -17.73 8.08 -34.54
C SER A 380 -19.10 8.72 -34.71
N SER A 381 -19.83 9.01 -33.61
CA SER A 381 -21.14 9.63 -33.68
C SER A 381 -21.07 11.08 -34.20
N ALA A 382 -20.00 11.79 -33.89
CA ALA A 382 -19.74 13.15 -34.43
C ALA A 382 -19.52 13.09 -35.96
N SER A 383 -18.74 12.13 -36.44
CA SER A 383 -18.58 11.89 -37.87
C SER A 383 -19.89 11.49 -38.57
N ALA A 384 -20.67 10.60 -37.95
CA ALA A 384 -21.97 10.17 -38.47
C ALA A 384 -22.99 11.33 -38.55
N ALA A 385 -22.93 12.30 -37.65
CA ALA A 385 -23.79 13.50 -37.69
C ALA A 385 -23.48 14.37 -38.93
N GLN A 386 -22.22 14.42 -39.36
CA GLN A 386 -21.80 15.14 -40.57
C GLN A 386 -22.38 14.47 -41.81
N MET A 387 -22.45 13.15 -41.91
CA MET A 387 -23.02 12.41 -43.03
C MET A 387 -24.51 12.75 -43.26
N ARG A 388 -25.26 13.19 -42.23
CA ARG A 388 -26.66 13.62 -42.41
C ARG A 388 -26.81 14.88 -43.24
N ARG A 389 -25.73 15.64 -43.43
CA ARG A 389 -25.72 16.93 -44.18
C ARG A 389 -25.27 16.77 -45.63
N VAL A 390 -24.84 15.58 -46.05
CA VAL A 390 -24.43 15.34 -47.43
C VAL A 390 -25.64 15.35 -48.36
N ASP A 391 -25.63 16.26 -49.35
CA ASP A 391 -26.65 16.29 -50.42
C ASP A 391 -26.30 15.20 -51.46
N PRO A 392 -27.20 14.20 -51.67
CA PRO A 392 -26.94 13.13 -52.64
C PRO A 392 -26.75 13.65 -54.07
N ALA A 393 -27.42 14.77 -54.44
CA ALA A 393 -27.32 15.33 -55.77
C ALA A 393 -25.95 15.97 -56.05
N GLU A 394 -25.40 16.66 -55.04
CA GLU A 394 -24.07 17.27 -55.14
C GLU A 394 -22.95 16.24 -55.10
N ALA A 395 -23.07 15.23 -54.24
CA ALA A 395 -22.09 14.15 -54.12
C ALA A 395 -21.92 13.32 -55.41
N LEU A 396 -22.96 13.17 -56.22
CA LEU A 396 -22.89 12.41 -57.46
C LEU A 396 -22.45 13.28 -58.68
N ARG A 397 -22.60 14.59 -58.58
CA ARG A 397 -22.28 15.53 -59.67
C ARG A 397 -20.78 15.87 -59.80
N GLU A 398 -20.03 15.75 -58.70
CA GLU A 398 -18.58 16.02 -58.67
C GLU A 398 -17.72 14.94 -59.38
N ARG A 399 -18.33 13.93 -59.97
CA ARG A 399 -17.62 12.83 -60.67
C ARG A 399 -17.72 12.95 -62.19
N VAL A 400 -18.29 13.97 -62.71
CA VAL A 400 -18.29 14.33 -64.14
C VAL A 400 -17.40 15.57 -64.30
#